data_08b9382bc41f24afa5b0edd6dd80994d
#
_entry.id   08b9382bc41f24afa5b0edd6dd80994d
#
_cell.length_a   1.000
_cell.length_b   1.000
_cell.length_c   1.000
_cell.angle_alpha   90.00
_cell.angle_beta   90.00
_cell.angle_gamma   90.00
#
_symmetry.space_group_name_H-M   'P 1'
#
loop_
_entity.id
_entity.type
_entity.pdbx_description
1 polymer ?
#
loop_
_entity_poly.entity_id
_entity_poly.type
_entity_poly.pdbx_seq_one_letter_code
_entity_poly.pdbx_strand_id
1 'polypeptide(L)'
;MSSMPSIINRFVDYYSKLDNQPPSALAEIYHADARLSDPFGEHQGLLAIQRYFTHLLANVKHCSFTIDSPLCEGHRFAVTWTMHWSHPRISGGETLVLAGCSLVDIQDNLIIRQRDYYDAGEMIYEHLPLLGWAVRSVKRRMRA
;
A
#
# COMPACT_ATOMS: atom_id res chain seq x y z
N MET A 1 -8.44 28.05 -0.40
CA MET A 1 -7.71 26.86 -0.87
C MET A 1 -7.97 25.69 0.06
N SER A 2 -8.38 24.59 -0.48
CA SER A 2 -8.65 23.38 0.29
C SER A 2 -7.37 22.76 0.83
N SER A 3 -7.42 22.23 2.05
CA SER A 3 -6.30 21.44 2.60
C SER A 3 -6.19 20.05 1.98
N MET A 4 -7.26 19.59 1.30
CA MET A 4 -7.31 18.28 0.67
C MET A 4 -6.17 18.05 -0.33
N PRO A 5 -5.89 18.94 -1.31
CA PRO A 5 -4.79 18.73 -2.23
C PRO A 5 -3.43 18.59 -1.55
N SER A 6 -3.24 19.28 -0.41
CA SER A 6 -1.97 19.21 0.31
C SER A 6 -1.69 17.80 0.85
N ILE A 7 -2.67 17.18 1.51
CA ILE A 7 -2.48 15.82 2.04
C ILE A 7 -2.41 14.78 0.92
N ILE A 8 -3.18 14.96 -0.14
CA ILE A 8 -3.11 14.07 -1.30
C ILE A 8 -1.74 14.16 -1.95
N ASN A 9 -1.20 15.35 -2.12
CA ASN A 9 0.11 15.53 -2.70
C ASN A 9 1.20 14.90 -1.84
N ARG A 10 1.12 15.02 -0.51
CA ARG A 10 2.06 14.37 0.40
C ARG A 10 1.96 12.85 0.33
N PHE A 11 0.75 12.32 0.23
CA PHE A 11 0.49 10.90 0.06
C PHE A 11 1.13 10.38 -1.23
N VAL A 12 0.85 11.03 -2.35
CA VAL A 12 1.39 10.64 -3.64
C VAL A 12 2.92 10.70 -3.65
N ASP A 13 3.47 11.78 -3.13
CA ASP A 13 4.92 11.97 -3.09
C ASP A 13 5.61 10.90 -2.23
N TYR A 14 5.04 10.60 -1.07
CA TYR A 14 5.60 9.59 -0.17
C TYR A 14 5.61 8.21 -0.83
N TYR A 15 4.46 7.76 -1.33
CA TYR A 15 4.33 6.42 -1.87
C TYR A 15 5.03 6.22 -3.22
N SER A 16 5.16 7.27 -4.02
CA SER A 16 5.88 7.15 -5.30
C SER A 16 7.37 6.88 -5.12
N LYS A 17 7.92 7.18 -3.95
CA LYS A 17 9.33 6.96 -3.62
C LYS A 17 9.49 6.23 -2.29
N LEU A 18 8.63 5.26 -2.04
CA LEU A 18 8.51 4.64 -0.73
C LEU A 18 9.81 4.07 -0.18
N ASP A 19 10.60 3.39 -1.01
CA ASP A 19 11.85 2.78 -0.57
C ASP A 19 12.96 3.79 -0.23
N ASN A 20 12.76 5.06 -0.57
CA ASN A 20 13.71 6.13 -0.25
C ASN A 20 13.23 7.03 0.87
N GLN A 21 12.11 6.69 1.54
CA GLN A 21 11.53 7.50 2.59
C GLN A 21 11.85 6.96 3.97
N PRO A 22 12.25 7.82 4.92
CA PRO A 22 12.42 7.37 6.30
C PRO A 22 11.04 7.14 6.95
N PRO A 23 10.92 6.17 7.88
CA PRO A 23 9.66 5.96 8.60
C PRO A 23 9.17 7.20 9.35
N SER A 24 10.06 8.10 9.75
CA SER A 24 9.69 9.36 10.41
C SER A 24 8.84 10.28 9.53
N ALA A 25 8.95 10.16 8.21
CA ALA A 25 8.15 10.95 7.28
C ALA A 25 6.65 10.62 7.37
N LEU A 26 6.29 9.47 7.90
CA LEU A 26 4.89 9.07 8.06
C LEU A 26 4.11 10.01 9.00
N ALA A 27 4.80 10.67 9.94
CA ALA A 27 4.16 11.65 10.84
C ALA A 27 3.60 12.86 10.11
N GLU A 28 4.07 13.13 8.90
CA GLU A 28 3.57 14.25 8.09
C GLU A 28 2.36 13.85 7.23
N ILE A 29 2.00 12.57 7.25
CA ILE A 29 0.92 12.01 6.42
C ILE A 29 -0.18 11.44 7.28
N TYR A 30 0.17 10.69 8.32
CA TYR A 30 -0.78 9.97 9.17
C TYR A 30 -0.99 10.65 10.50
N HIS A 31 -2.26 10.72 10.89
CA HIS A 31 -2.67 11.20 12.22
C HIS A 31 -2.10 10.28 13.30
N ALA A 32 -1.88 10.80 14.50
CA ALA A 32 -1.39 9.99 15.62
C ALA A 32 -2.28 8.78 15.91
N ASP A 33 -3.60 8.93 15.68
CA ASP A 33 -4.59 7.88 15.93
C ASP A 33 -5.02 7.15 14.65
N ALA A 34 -4.25 7.26 13.58
CA ALA A 34 -4.60 6.68 12.30
C ALA A 34 -4.71 5.15 12.35
N ARG A 35 -5.56 4.63 11.47
CA ARG A 35 -5.70 3.19 11.25
C ARG A 35 -5.38 2.87 9.80
N LEU A 36 -4.52 1.90 9.60
CA LEU A 36 -4.16 1.39 8.28
C LEU A 36 -4.54 -0.09 8.22
N SER A 37 -5.42 -0.44 7.29
CA SER A 37 -5.87 -1.82 7.10
C SER A 37 -5.49 -2.31 5.72
N ASP A 38 -5.13 -3.57 5.61
CA ASP A 38 -4.88 -4.24 4.34
C ASP A 38 -5.31 -5.71 4.44
N PRO A 39 -5.16 -6.53 3.38
CA PRO A 39 -5.57 -7.94 3.43
C PRO A 39 -4.89 -8.79 4.50
N PHE A 40 -3.79 -8.33 5.06
CA PHE A 40 -3.04 -9.08 6.08
C PHE A 40 -3.38 -8.65 7.51
N GLY A 41 -4.03 -7.51 7.72
CA GLY A 41 -4.41 -7.07 9.04
C GLY A 41 -4.57 -5.57 9.18
N GLU A 42 -4.63 -5.11 10.42
CA GLU A 42 -4.83 -3.71 10.75
C GLU A 42 -3.72 -3.23 11.68
N HIS A 43 -3.26 -2.01 11.43
CA HIS A 43 -2.29 -1.31 12.26
C HIS A 43 -2.94 -0.08 12.83
N GLN A 44 -3.00 0.02 14.16
CA GLN A 44 -3.65 1.12 14.84
C GLN A 44 -2.62 2.04 15.50
N GLY A 45 -2.68 3.32 15.15
CA GLY A 45 -1.81 4.36 15.66
C GLY A 45 -0.56 4.54 14.82
N LEU A 46 -0.02 5.76 14.85
CA LEU A 46 1.14 6.13 14.05
C LEU A 46 2.36 5.25 14.34
N LEU A 47 2.61 4.90 15.61
CA LEU A 47 3.75 4.05 15.94
C LEU A 47 3.63 2.67 15.32
N ALA A 48 2.44 2.07 15.34
CA ALA A 48 2.22 0.77 14.73
C ALA A 48 2.41 0.83 13.22
N ILE A 49 1.95 1.91 12.59
CA ILE A 49 2.12 2.13 11.15
C ILE A 49 3.60 2.29 10.81
N GLN A 50 4.35 3.06 11.61
CA GLN A 50 5.78 3.23 11.39
C GLN A 50 6.55 1.91 11.53
N ARG A 51 6.19 1.08 12.50
CA ARG A 51 6.79 -0.26 12.68
C ARG A 51 6.50 -1.16 11.49
N TYR A 52 5.27 -1.11 10.99
CA TYR A 52 4.87 -1.89 9.83
C TYR A 52 5.69 -1.52 8.59
N PHE A 53 5.84 -0.23 8.30
CA PHE A 53 6.64 0.21 7.16
C PHE A 53 8.12 -0.09 7.35
N THR A 54 8.65 0.05 8.55
CA THR A 54 10.04 -0.30 8.85
C THR A 54 10.28 -1.77 8.55
N HIS A 55 9.39 -2.63 9.01
CA HIS A 55 9.50 -4.08 8.79
C HIS A 55 9.35 -4.42 7.30
N LEU A 56 8.36 -3.83 6.65
CA LEU A 56 8.10 -4.06 5.23
C LEU A 56 9.32 -3.69 4.38
N LEU A 57 9.86 -2.49 4.59
CA LEU A 57 10.96 -1.98 3.77
C LEU A 57 12.31 -2.65 4.08
N ALA A 58 12.46 -3.20 5.28
CA ALA A 58 13.67 -3.95 5.62
C ALA A 58 13.79 -5.25 4.82
N ASN A 59 12.67 -5.80 4.38
CA ASN A 59 12.63 -7.11 3.70
C ASN A 59 12.48 -7.01 2.19
N VAL A 60 12.19 -5.83 1.64
CA VAL A 60 12.08 -5.66 0.20
C VAL A 60 13.37 -5.06 -0.36
N LYS A 61 13.67 -5.41 -1.59
CA LYS A 61 14.80 -4.86 -2.32
C LYS A 61 14.44 -3.54 -2.97
N HIS A 62 13.18 -3.41 -3.40
CA HIS A 62 12.65 -2.23 -4.05
C HIS A 62 11.14 -2.16 -3.80
N CYS A 63 10.61 -0.96 -3.61
CA CYS A 63 9.17 -0.74 -3.50
C CYS A 63 8.82 0.71 -3.85
N SER A 64 7.99 0.88 -4.85
CA SER A 64 7.47 2.19 -5.25
C SER A 64 6.07 2.03 -5.80
N PHE A 65 5.32 3.14 -5.84
CA PHE A 65 3.94 3.15 -6.34
C PHE A 65 3.79 4.14 -7.47
N THR A 66 3.06 3.74 -8.51
CA THR A 66 2.50 4.66 -9.50
C THR A 66 1.05 4.89 -9.11
N ILE A 67 0.67 6.12 -8.83
CA ILE A 67 -0.64 6.46 -8.30
C ILE A 67 -1.42 7.26 -9.34
N ASP A 68 -2.64 6.78 -9.64
CA ASP A 68 -3.52 7.45 -10.58
C ASP A 68 -4.20 8.66 -9.94
N SER A 69 -4.88 9.47 -10.73
CA SER A 69 -5.60 10.65 -10.25
C SER A 69 -6.64 10.26 -9.20
N PRO A 70 -6.65 10.91 -8.04
CA PRO A 70 -7.59 10.58 -6.98
C PRO A 70 -9.02 11.01 -7.28
N LEU A 71 -9.96 10.26 -6.72
CA LEU A 71 -11.37 10.64 -6.68
C LEU A 71 -11.64 11.20 -5.30
N CYS A 72 -12.03 12.47 -5.22
CA CYS A 72 -12.20 13.18 -3.95
C CYS A 72 -13.65 13.53 -3.69
N GLU A 73 -14.08 13.34 -2.44
CA GLU A 73 -15.40 13.78 -1.96
C GLU A 73 -15.30 14.15 -0.49
N GLY A 74 -15.49 15.43 -0.16
CA GLY A 74 -15.39 15.92 1.20
C GLY A 74 -14.00 15.65 1.80
N HIS A 75 -13.98 14.97 2.93
CA HIS A 75 -12.75 14.59 3.63
C HIS A 75 -12.31 13.16 3.31
N ARG A 76 -12.66 12.68 2.13
CA ARG A 76 -12.37 11.32 1.70
C ARG A 76 -11.83 11.32 0.28
N PHE A 77 -10.88 10.45 0.01
CA PHE A 77 -10.44 10.21 -1.36
C PHE A 77 -10.16 8.72 -1.59
N ALA A 78 -10.23 8.34 -2.85
CA ALA A 78 -9.87 7.01 -3.29
C ALA A 78 -8.87 7.12 -4.43
N VAL A 79 -7.89 6.25 -4.45
CA VAL A 79 -6.91 6.18 -5.53
C VAL A 79 -6.73 4.73 -5.95
N THR A 80 -6.53 4.54 -7.26
CA THR A 80 -5.99 3.29 -7.77
C THR A 80 -4.49 3.46 -7.95
N TRP A 81 -3.75 2.38 -7.79
CA TRP A 81 -2.29 2.43 -7.89
C TRP A 81 -1.74 1.10 -8.40
N THR A 82 -0.50 1.17 -8.86
CA THR A 82 0.30 0.00 -9.20
C THR A 82 1.55 0.02 -8.34
N MET A 83 1.75 -1.03 -7.57
CA MET A 83 2.95 -1.19 -6.77
C MET A 83 4.00 -1.95 -7.56
N HIS A 84 5.22 -1.42 -7.57
CA HIS A 84 6.39 -2.06 -8.16
C HIS A 84 7.30 -2.48 -7.03
N TRP A 85 7.53 -3.78 -6.86
CA TRP A 85 8.29 -4.27 -5.72
C TRP A 85 9.14 -5.48 -6.07
N SER A 86 10.17 -5.72 -5.28
CA SER A 86 11.00 -6.90 -5.41
C SER A 86 11.47 -7.37 -4.04
N HIS A 87 11.62 -8.68 -3.91
CA HIS A 87 12.09 -9.32 -2.69
C HIS A 87 13.11 -10.38 -3.10
N PRO A 88 14.28 -10.45 -2.40
CA PRO A 88 15.36 -11.38 -2.82
C PRO A 88 14.94 -12.84 -2.90
N ARG A 89 13.95 -13.24 -2.12
CA ARG A 89 13.50 -14.64 -2.03
C ARG A 89 12.25 -14.93 -2.84
N ILE A 90 11.75 -13.96 -3.60
CA ILE A 90 10.52 -14.14 -4.38
C ILE A 90 10.84 -13.91 -5.85
N SER A 91 10.50 -14.87 -6.69
CA SER A 91 10.70 -14.82 -8.15
C SER A 91 12.12 -14.43 -8.54
N GLY A 92 13.12 -14.92 -7.80
CA GLY A 92 14.52 -14.65 -8.08
C GLY A 92 14.93 -13.19 -7.92
N GLY A 93 14.17 -12.40 -7.19
CA GLY A 93 14.46 -10.97 -6.99
C GLY A 93 13.98 -10.07 -8.12
N GLU A 94 13.21 -10.59 -9.07
CA GLU A 94 12.62 -9.79 -10.15
C GLU A 94 11.63 -8.77 -9.61
N THR A 95 11.51 -7.64 -10.32
CA THR A 95 10.49 -6.65 -10.01
C THR A 95 9.12 -7.19 -10.39
N LEU A 96 8.20 -7.17 -9.44
CA LEU A 96 6.83 -7.61 -9.61
C LEU A 96 5.91 -6.41 -9.56
N VAL A 97 4.73 -6.54 -10.15
CA VAL A 97 3.71 -5.48 -10.13
C VAL A 97 2.43 -6.00 -9.49
N LEU A 98 1.77 -5.11 -8.77
CA LEU A 98 0.50 -5.40 -8.11
C LEU A 98 -0.41 -4.20 -8.21
N ALA A 99 -1.61 -4.40 -8.76
CA ALA A 99 -2.61 -3.35 -8.81
C ALA A 99 -3.46 -3.38 -7.55
N GLY A 100 -3.84 -2.21 -7.08
CA GLY A 100 -4.70 -2.09 -5.92
C GLY A 100 -5.37 -0.74 -5.85
N CYS A 101 -6.09 -0.51 -4.75
CA CYS A 101 -6.67 0.79 -4.48
C CYS A 101 -6.70 1.05 -2.98
N SER A 102 -6.74 2.33 -2.64
CA SER A 102 -6.83 2.77 -1.25
C SER A 102 -8.03 3.68 -1.09
N LEU A 103 -8.76 3.48 0.00
CA LEU A 103 -9.83 4.36 0.43
C LEU A 103 -9.36 5.08 1.69
N VAL A 104 -9.39 6.41 1.65
CA VAL A 104 -8.71 7.23 2.66
C VAL A 104 -9.66 8.28 3.24
N ASP A 105 -9.70 8.36 4.58
CA ASP A 105 -10.41 9.41 5.30
C ASP A 105 -9.40 10.38 5.92
N ILE A 106 -9.71 11.67 5.87
CA ILE A 106 -8.84 12.75 6.31
C ILE A 106 -9.43 13.46 7.52
N GLN A 107 -8.59 13.75 8.51
CA GLN A 107 -8.93 14.55 9.68
C GLN A 107 -7.72 15.40 10.07
N ASP A 108 -7.94 16.67 10.34
CA ASP A 108 -6.87 17.62 10.72
C ASP A 108 -5.75 17.67 9.68
N ASN A 109 -6.12 17.59 8.41
CA ASN A 109 -5.19 17.61 7.28
C ASN A 109 -4.18 16.46 7.30
N LEU A 110 -4.56 15.33 7.93
CA LEU A 110 -3.78 14.10 8.00
C LEU A 110 -4.70 12.92 7.72
N ILE A 111 -4.12 11.79 7.37
CA ILE A 111 -4.89 10.57 7.16
C ILE A 111 -5.25 9.98 8.51
N ILE A 112 -6.56 9.82 8.77
CA ILE A 112 -7.05 9.18 9.99
C ILE A 112 -7.41 7.71 9.76
N ARG A 113 -7.76 7.35 8.53
CA ARG A 113 -8.08 5.98 8.19
C ARG A 113 -7.71 5.73 6.74
N GLN A 114 -7.07 4.57 6.51
CA GLN A 114 -6.74 4.12 5.17
C GLN A 114 -7.00 2.62 5.09
N ARG A 115 -7.71 2.22 4.06
CA ARG A 115 -7.89 0.81 3.76
C ARG A 115 -7.37 0.51 2.37
N ASP A 116 -6.44 -0.43 2.29
CA ASP A 116 -5.84 -0.87 1.04
C ASP A 116 -6.51 -2.16 0.59
N TYR A 117 -6.90 -2.20 -0.67
CA TYR A 117 -7.51 -3.35 -1.30
C TYR A 117 -6.60 -3.86 -2.40
N TYR A 118 -6.15 -5.10 -2.28
CA TYR A 118 -5.38 -5.76 -3.32
C TYR A 118 -5.50 -7.27 -3.14
N ASP A 119 -5.10 -8.00 -4.16
CA ASP A 119 -5.16 -9.46 -4.13
C ASP A 119 -3.91 -10.02 -3.43
N ALA A 120 -4.07 -10.50 -2.21
CA ALA A 120 -2.98 -11.09 -1.44
C ALA A 120 -2.40 -12.33 -2.10
N GLY A 121 -3.24 -13.09 -2.81
CA GLY A 121 -2.78 -14.23 -3.59
C GLY A 121 -1.81 -13.79 -4.68
N GLU A 122 -2.21 -12.79 -5.46
CA GLU A 122 -1.36 -12.24 -6.52
C GLU A 122 -0.07 -11.65 -5.97
N MET A 123 -0.15 -10.99 -4.81
CA MET A 123 1.03 -10.38 -4.22
C MET A 123 2.06 -11.40 -3.77
N ILE A 124 1.65 -12.45 -3.05
CA ILE A 124 2.57 -13.39 -2.41
C ILE A 124 2.34 -14.84 -2.83
N TYR A 125 1.12 -15.33 -2.63
CA TYR A 125 0.86 -16.77 -2.71
C TYR A 125 1.09 -17.37 -4.08
N GLU A 126 0.83 -16.63 -5.13
CA GLU A 126 1.04 -17.08 -6.52
C GLU A 126 2.52 -17.20 -6.88
N HIS A 127 3.41 -16.61 -6.09
CA HIS A 127 4.85 -16.67 -6.32
C HIS A 127 5.54 -17.76 -5.52
N LEU A 128 4.78 -18.52 -4.71
CA LEU A 128 5.31 -19.64 -3.95
C LEU A 128 5.13 -20.93 -4.77
N PRO A 129 6.12 -21.85 -4.78
CA PRO A 129 6.12 -22.97 -5.72
C PRO A 129 4.85 -23.81 -5.74
N LEU A 130 4.44 -24.36 -4.60
CA LEU A 130 3.28 -25.23 -4.54
C LEU A 130 1.97 -24.47 -4.35
N LEU A 131 1.96 -23.54 -3.40
CA LEU A 131 0.79 -22.73 -3.10
C LEU A 131 0.42 -21.85 -4.30
N GLY A 132 1.42 -21.30 -4.99
CA GLY A 132 1.19 -20.51 -6.19
C GLY A 132 0.46 -21.29 -7.28
N TRP A 133 0.86 -22.55 -7.51
CA TRP A 133 0.16 -23.40 -8.45
C TRP A 133 -1.31 -23.59 -8.05
N ALA A 134 -1.57 -23.87 -6.78
CA ALA A 134 -2.94 -24.08 -6.30
C ALA A 134 -3.80 -22.83 -6.46
N VAL A 135 -3.28 -21.66 -6.08
CA VAL A 135 -4.00 -20.37 -6.20
C VAL A 135 -4.30 -20.07 -7.67
N ARG A 136 -3.30 -20.20 -8.55
CA ARG A 136 -3.50 -19.94 -9.98
C ARG A 136 -4.49 -20.93 -10.60
N SER A 137 -4.48 -22.19 -10.16
CA SER A 137 -5.43 -23.21 -10.64
C SER A 137 -6.87 -22.82 -10.29
N VAL A 138 -7.12 -22.39 -9.05
CA VAL A 138 -8.45 -21.94 -8.63
C VAL A 138 -8.89 -20.73 -9.44
N LYS A 139 -8.02 -19.76 -9.61
CA LYS A 139 -8.34 -18.56 -10.40
C LYS A 139 -8.69 -18.91 -11.85
N ARG A 140 -7.94 -19.83 -12.46
CA ARG A 140 -8.24 -20.27 -13.82
C ARG A 140 -9.63 -20.90 -13.93
N ARG A 141 -10.01 -21.73 -12.95
CA ARG A 141 -11.35 -22.35 -12.92
C ARG A 141 -12.45 -21.30 -12.81
N MET A 142 -12.22 -20.24 -12.04
CA MET A 142 -13.20 -19.18 -11.88
C MET A 142 -13.38 -18.34 -13.14
N ARG A 143 -12.37 -18.31 -14.02
CA ARG A 143 -12.44 -17.57 -15.28
C ARG A 143 -13.06 -18.39 -16.42
N ALA A 144 -13.08 -19.68 -16.30
CA ALA A 144 -13.55 -20.58 -17.35
C ALA A 144 -15.05 -20.54 -17.57
#